data_faaee2b17e290f95330bef449d278027
#
_entry.id   faaee2b17e290f95330bef449d278027
#
_cell.length_a   1.000
_cell.length_b   1.000
_cell.length_c   1.000
_cell.angle_alpha   90.00
_cell.angle_beta   90.00
_cell.angle_gamma   90.00
#
_symmetry.space_group_name_H-M   'P 1'
#
loop_
_entity.id
_entity.type
_entity.pdbx_description
1 polymer ?
#
loop_
_entity_poly.entity_id
_entity_poly.type
_entity_poly.pdbx_seq_one_letter_code
_entity_poly.pdbx_strand_id
1 'polypeptide(L)'
;KGRTLLYSLFVATIAIPGMVTVGPIFLAYKDLKLIDTHIGLVLVFVAETLPIALLTLFSYFKAIPRELDEAASIDGSSIVGTFFRIILPIALPGFSVTFLLIFIAVWNDFLFAFILTASPDVRLLTVRLFEVPSPGDINRIPYDLIAAGGVLILLPLVPILLRIQKQLVEGILAGAVKE
;
A
#
# COMPACT_ATOMS: atom_id res chain seq x y z
N LYS A 1 -14.42 -11.00 21.39
CA LYS A 1 -14.87 -11.91 20.30
C LYS A 1 -15.03 -11.18 18.95
N GLY A 2 -15.62 -9.97 18.89
CA GLY A 2 -15.82 -9.24 17.63
C GLY A 2 -14.52 -8.76 16.96
N ARG A 3 -13.50 -8.34 17.73
CA ARG A 3 -12.21 -7.86 17.23
C ARG A 3 -11.47 -8.93 16.40
N THR A 4 -11.44 -10.17 16.89
CA THR A 4 -10.78 -11.28 16.20
C THR A 4 -11.51 -11.61 14.89
N LEU A 5 -12.84 -11.60 14.91
CA LEU A 5 -13.65 -11.85 13.72
C LEU A 5 -13.40 -10.79 12.64
N LEU A 6 -13.42 -9.51 13.00
CA LEU A 6 -13.13 -8.42 12.07
C LEU A 6 -11.73 -8.55 11.47
N TYR A 7 -10.73 -8.80 12.31
CA TYR A 7 -9.36 -9.02 11.85
C TYR A 7 -9.27 -10.19 10.85
N SER A 8 -9.88 -11.33 11.17
CA SER A 8 -9.89 -12.51 10.30
C SER A 8 -10.61 -12.24 8.98
N LEU A 9 -11.69 -11.46 8.98
CA LEU A 9 -12.39 -11.07 7.75
C LEU A 9 -11.50 -10.21 6.84
N PHE A 10 -10.82 -9.22 7.39
CA PHE A 10 -9.88 -8.41 6.60
C PHE A 10 -8.71 -9.24 6.06
N VAL A 11 -8.14 -10.13 6.86
CA VAL A 11 -7.07 -11.02 6.39
C VAL A 11 -7.56 -11.96 5.29
N ALA A 12 -8.79 -12.46 5.39
CA ALA A 12 -9.37 -13.34 4.37
C ALA A 12 -9.52 -12.64 3.00
N THR A 13 -9.68 -11.31 2.95
CA THR A 13 -9.76 -10.59 1.67
C THR A 13 -8.46 -10.64 0.88
N ILE A 14 -7.30 -10.82 1.52
CA ILE A 14 -6.00 -10.97 0.85
C ILE A 14 -5.98 -12.22 -0.05
N ALA A 15 -6.77 -13.25 0.29
CA ALA A 15 -6.86 -14.47 -0.50
C ALA A 15 -7.70 -14.31 -1.78
N ILE A 16 -8.42 -13.21 -1.94
CA ILE A 16 -9.22 -12.94 -3.14
C ILE A 16 -8.30 -12.32 -4.20
N PRO A 17 -8.09 -12.97 -5.36
CA PRO A 17 -7.28 -12.38 -6.41
C PRO A 17 -7.93 -11.10 -6.94
N GLY A 18 -7.16 -10.00 -7.06
CA GLY A 18 -7.67 -8.71 -7.57
C GLY A 18 -8.32 -8.84 -8.95
N MET A 19 -7.85 -9.78 -9.78
CA MET A 19 -8.42 -10.03 -11.11
C MET A 19 -9.90 -10.48 -11.06
N VAL A 20 -10.33 -11.13 -9.98
CA VAL A 20 -11.72 -11.56 -9.78
C VAL A 20 -12.62 -10.39 -9.39
N THR A 21 -12.07 -9.43 -8.67
CA THR A 21 -12.80 -8.25 -8.16
C THR A 21 -12.96 -7.14 -9.19
N VAL A 22 -12.15 -7.13 -10.25
CA VAL A 22 -12.13 -6.08 -11.28
C VAL A 22 -13.52 -5.87 -11.93
N GLY A 23 -14.18 -6.93 -12.34
CA GLY A 23 -15.49 -6.82 -13.02
C GLY A 23 -16.57 -6.17 -12.14
N PRO A 24 -16.83 -6.69 -10.94
CA PRO A 24 -17.75 -6.08 -9.98
C PRO A 24 -17.39 -4.64 -9.62
N ILE A 25 -16.10 -4.34 -9.40
CA ILE A 25 -15.62 -2.99 -9.08
C ILE A 25 -15.88 -2.04 -10.25
N PHE A 26 -15.58 -2.45 -11.49
CA PHE A 26 -15.84 -1.63 -12.67
C PHE A 26 -17.32 -1.26 -12.79
N LEU A 27 -18.24 -2.22 -12.59
CA LEU A 27 -19.69 -1.96 -12.65
C LEU A 27 -20.12 -0.98 -11.55
N ALA A 28 -19.69 -1.19 -10.31
CA ALA A 28 -19.99 -0.30 -9.21
C ALA A 28 -19.45 1.13 -9.45
N TYR A 29 -18.24 1.23 -9.98
CA TYR A 29 -17.60 2.51 -10.28
C TYR A 29 -18.27 3.26 -11.42
N LYS A 30 -18.79 2.52 -12.41
CA LYS A 30 -19.59 3.10 -13.49
C LYS A 30 -20.86 3.75 -12.94
N ASP A 31 -21.58 3.04 -12.06
CA ASP A 31 -22.83 3.53 -11.46
C ASP A 31 -22.58 4.74 -10.53
N LEU A 32 -21.46 4.71 -9.80
CA LEU A 32 -21.03 5.80 -8.92
C LEU A 32 -20.33 6.96 -9.64
N LYS A 33 -20.11 6.89 -10.96
CA LYS A 33 -19.37 7.87 -11.77
C LYS A 33 -17.95 8.12 -11.26
N LEU A 34 -17.29 7.06 -10.78
CA LEU A 34 -15.91 7.07 -10.28
C LEU A 34 -14.89 6.63 -11.31
N ILE A 35 -15.33 6.09 -12.48
CA ILE A 35 -14.43 5.75 -13.58
C ILE A 35 -13.76 7.03 -14.08
N ASP A 36 -12.49 6.94 -14.42
CA ASP A 36 -11.65 8.00 -14.95
C ASP A 36 -11.54 9.21 -14.00
N THR A 37 -11.47 8.93 -12.69
CA THR A 37 -11.27 9.94 -11.65
C THR A 37 -10.13 9.57 -10.70
N HIS A 38 -9.38 10.56 -10.23
CA HIS A 38 -8.36 10.36 -9.19
C HIS A 38 -8.96 9.78 -7.90
N ILE A 39 -10.16 10.23 -7.52
CA ILE A 39 -10.85 9.72 -6.33
C ILE A 39 -11.16 8.23 -6.50
N GLY A 40 -11.62 7.80 -7.67
CA GLY A 40 -11.86 6.39 -7.97
C GLY A 40 -10.58 5.56 -7.78
N LEU A 41 -9.44 6.00 -8.34
CA LEU A 41 -8.16 5.32 -8.15
C LEU A 41 -7.75 5.26 -6.67
N VAL A 42 -7.85 6.36 -5.94
CA VAL A 42 -7.51 6.37 -4.52
C VAL A 42 -8.37 5.39 -3.73
N LEU A 43 -9.67 5.35 -3.97
CA LEU A 43 -10.58 4.46 -3.26
C LEU A 43 -10.28 2.97 -3.53
N VAL A 44 -10.01 2.58 -4.77
CA VAL A 44 -9.66 1.19 -5.07
C VAL A 44 -8.34 0.82 -4.45
N PHE A 45 -7.32 1.67 -4.51
CA PHE A 45 -6.02 1.38 -3.89
C PHE A 45 -6.08 1.33 -2.38
N VAL A 46 -6.89 2.17 -1.74
CA VAL A 46 -7.16 2.04 -0.29
C VAL A 46 -7.82 0.71 0.02
N ALA A 47 -8.85 0.31 -0.74
CA ALA A 47 -9.53 -0.97 -0.52
C ALA A 47 -8.60 -2.17 -0.68
N GLU A 48 -7.77 -2.18 -1.72
CA GLU A 48 -6.83 -3.27 -2.02
C GLU A 48 -5.68 -3.36 -1.00
N THR A 49 -5.19 -2.22 -0.51
CA THR A 49 -4.02 -2.20 0.39
C THR A 49 -4.38 -2.20 1.87
N LEU A 50 -5.63 -1.89 2.22
CA LEU A 50 -6.10 -1.85 3.61
C LEU A 50 -5.84 -3.16 4.39
N PRO A 51 -6.06 -4.36 3.82
CA PRO A 51 -5.82 -5.61 4.54
C PRO A 51 -4.35 -5.79 4.93
N ILE A 52 -3.41 -5.51 4.01
CA ILE A 52 -1.98 -5.62 4.30
C ILE A 52 -1.52 -4.54 5.29
N ALA A 53 -2.09 -3.33 5.22
CA ALA A 53 -1.84 -2.26 6.17
C ALA A 53 -2.24 -2.67 7.58
N LEU A 54 -3.47 -3.21 7.73
CA LEU A 54 -3.99 -3.67 9.01
C LEU A 54 -3.16 -4.82 9.57
N LEU A 55 -2.79 -5.80 8.75
CA LEU A 55 -1.99 -6.95 9.16
C LEU A 55 -0.61 -6.51 9.67
N THR A 56 0.05 -5.64 8.92
CA THR A 56 1.39 -5.16 9.26
C THR A 56 1.36 -4.31 10.54
N LEU A 57 0.51 -3.28 10.58
CA LEU A 57 0.42 -2.40 11.74
C LEU A 57 -0.05 -3.14 13.00
N PHE A 58 -1.02 -4.06 12.87
CA PHE A 58 -1.48 -4.87 13.99
C PHE A 58 -0.34 -5.69 14.59
N SER A 59 0.52 -6.27 13.76
CA SER A 59 1.68 -7.03 14.22
C SER A 59 2.68 -6.15 14.98
N TYR A 60 2.94 -4.94 14.48
CA TYR A 60 3.81 -3.97 15.17
C TYR A 60 3.22 -3.51 16.51
N PHE A 61 1.95 -3.12 16.54
CA PHE A 61 1.31 -2.71 17.81
C PHE A 61 1.23 -3.84 18.82
N LYS A 62 1.04 -5.07 18.38
CA LYS A 62 1.02 -6.25 19.26
C LYS A 62 2.41 -6.56 19.86
N ALA A 63 3.48 -6.15 19.20
CA ALA A 63 4.85 -6.34 19.69
C ALA A 63 5.25 -5.33 20.78
N ILE A 64 4.50 -4.25 20.95
CA ILE A 64 4.77 -3.24 21.98
C ILE A 64 4.39 -3.83 23.35
N PRO A 65 5.32 -3.79 24.35
CA PRO A 65 5.06 -4.28 25.70
C PRO A 65 3.94 -3.50 26.37
N ARG A 66 3.04 -4.21 27.08
CA ARG A 66 1.93 -3.58 27.82
C ARG A 66 2.39 -2.78 29.03
N GLU A 67 3.54 -3.10 29.56
CA GLU A 67 4.18 -2.42 30.68
C GLU A 67 4.36 -0.92 30.43
N LEU A 68 4.49 -0.51 29.17
CA LEU A 68 4.54 0.90 28.79
C LEU A 68 3.20 1.63 28.99
N ASP A 69 2.09 0.95 28.69
CA ASP A 69 0.75 1.49 28.94
C ASP A 69 0.46 1.59 30.45
N GLU A 70 0.89 0.58 31.21
CA GLU A 70 0.73 0.51 32.66
C GLU A 70 1.55 1.60 33.35
N ALA A 71 2.85 1.76 32.98
CA ALA A 71 3.71 2.81 33.49
C ALA A 71 3.16 4.21 33.20
N ALA A 72 2.73 4.45 31.96
CA ALA A 72 2.12 5.73 31.59
C ALA A 72 0.84 6.04 32.37
N SER A 73 0.06 5.01 32.69
CA SER A 73 -1.16 5.14 33.51
C SER A 73 -0.84 5.50 34.96
N ILE A 74 0.24 4.94 35.53
CA ILE A 74 0.73 5.27 36.88
C ILE A 74 1.21 6.73 36.92
N ASP A 75 1.87 7.21 35.85
CA ASP A 75 2.32 8.60 35.70
C ASP A 75 1.15 9.58 35.42
N GLY A 76 -0.10 9.11 35.41
CA GLY A 76 -1.29 9.94 35.21
C GLY A 76 -1.51 10.39 33.77
N SER A 77 -0.86 9.74 32.80
CA SER A 77 -1.08 10.03 31.38
C SER A 77 -2.48 9.58 30.95
N SER A 78 -3.16 10.41 30.13
CA SER A 78 -4.42 10.00 29.52
C SER A 78 -4.15 8.99 28.39
N ILE A 79 -5.14 8.14 28.06
CA ILE A 79 -5.03 7.15 26.96
C ILE A 79 -4.58 7.79 25.65
N VAL A 80 -5.14 8.95 25.33
CA VAL A 80 -4.76 9.73 24.12
C VAL A 80 -3.33 10.23 24.23
N GLY A 81 -2.94 10.73 25.41
CA GLY A 81 -1.56 11.19 25.68
C GLY A 81 -0.54 10.06 25.56
N THR A 82 -0.83 8.90 26.14
CA THR A 82 -0.01 7.69 26.03
C THR A 82 0.15 7.27 24.58
N PHE A 83 -0.96 7.23 23.83
CA PHE A 83 -0.92 6.86 22.42
C PHE A 83 0.01 7.78 21.61
N PHE A 84 -0.18 9.10 21.65
CA PHE A 84 0.59 10.00 20.79
C PHE A 84 2.03 10.24 21.28
N ARG A 85 2.30 10.19 22.60
CA ARG A 85 3.61 10.49 23.15
C ARG A 85 4.52 9.28 23.32
N ILE A 86 3.95 8.08 23.48
CA ILE A 86 4.71 6.86 23.78
C ILE A 86 4.52 5.83 22.67
N ILE A 87 3.29 5.39 22.43
CA ILE A 87 3.01 4.25 21.56
C ILE A 87 3.28 4.58 20.09
N LEU A 88 2.78 5.71 19.60
CA LEU A 88 2.94 6.12 18.21
C LEU A 88 4.40 6.30 17.80
N PRO A 89 5.27 7.00 18.58
CA PRO A 89 6.71 7.10 18.28
C PRO A 89 7.41 5.75 18.22
N ILE A 90 7.08 4.83 19.12
CA ILE A 90 7.63 3.45 19.12
C ILE A 90 7.15 2.66 17.90
N ALA A 91 5.93 2.91 17.43
CA ALA A 91 5.34 2.25 16.27
C ALA A 91 5.79 2.87 14.92
N LEU A 92 6.47 4.01 14.88
CA LEU A 92 6.91 4.68 13.65
C LEU A 92 7.66 3.77 12.66
N PRO A 93 8.57 2.87 13.08
CA PRO A 93 9.19 1.91 12.18
C PRO A 93 8.15 1.03 11.46
N GLY A 94 7.10 0.60 12.18
CA GLY A 94 5.99 -0.17 11.61
C GLY A 94 5.21 0.61 10.55
N PHE A 95 4.97 1.90 10.79
CA PHE A 95 4.36 2.77 9.78
C PHE A 95 5.24 2.92 8.53
N SER A 96 6.56 3.07 8.71
CA SER A 96 7.50 3.19 7.59
C SER A 96 7.50 1.92 6.72
N VAL A 97 7.51 0.75 7.33
CA VAL A 97 7.43 -0.53 6.62
C VAL A 97 6.10 -0.68 5.90
N THR A 98 4.98 -0.38 6.59
CA THR A 98 3.64 -0.43 6.01
C THR A 98 3.50 0.52 4.83
N PHE A 99 3.98 1.76 4.98
CA PHE A 99 4.00 2.74 3.89
C PHE A 99 4.76 2.21 2.67
N LEU A 100 5.95 1.62 2.88
CA LEU A 100 6.74 1.08 1.78
C LEU A 100 6.02 -0.05 1.06
N LEU A 101 5.41 -0.98 1.79
CA LEU A 101 4.66 -2.10 1.19
C LEU A 101 3.49 -1.60 0.35
N ILE A 102 2.70 -0.64 0.87
CA ILE A 102 1.60 -0.03 0.16
C ILE A 102 2.11 0.76 -1.05
N PHE A 103 3.18 1.55 -0.86
CA PHE A 103 3.77 2.33 -1.94
C PHE A 103 4.21 1.44 -3.09
N ILE A 104 4.93 0.35 -2.81
CA ILE A 104 5.36 -0.59 -3.84
C ILE A 104 4.15 -1.24 -4.53
N ALA A 105 3.13 -1.66 -3.79
CA ALA A 105 1.93 -2.27 -4.35
C ALA A 105 1.19 -1.32 -5.30
N VAL A 106 0.91 -0.10 -4.86
CA VAL A 106 0.20 0.91 -5.66
C VAL A 106 1.06 1.42 -6.82
N TRP A 107 2.37 1.62 -6.58
CA TRP A 107 3.30 2.10 -7.60
C TRP A 107 3.44 1.14 -8.77
N ASN A 108 3.35 -0.16 -8.53
CA ASN A 108 3.43 -1.19 -9.56
C ASN A 108 2.05 -1.62 -10.09
N ASP A 109 0.96 -1.03 -9.61
CA ASP A 109 -0.36 -1.40 -10.12
C ASP A 109 -0.49 -1.04 -11.59
N PHE A 110 -1.01 -1.98 -12.33
CA PHE A 110 -1.37 -1.85 -13.74
C PHE A 110 -2.84 -2.17 -13.97
N LEU A 111 -3.37 -3.17 -13.25
CA LEU A 111 -4.66 -3.77 -13.56
C LEU A 111 -5.82 -2.81 -13.32
N PHE A 112 -5.93 -2.27 -12.10
CA PHE A 112 -7.00 -1.33 -11.76
C PHE A 112 -6.79 0.01 -12.47
N ALA A 113 -5.56 0.49 -12.57
CA ALA A 113 -5.25 1.70 -13.30
C ALA A 113 -5.64 1.59 -14.78
N PHE A 114 -5.35 0.47 -15.45
CA PHE A 114 -5.69 0.25 -16.85
C PHE A 114 -7.20 0.21 -17.09
N ILE A 115 -7.94 -0.46 -16.19
CA ILE A 115 -9.38 -0.68 -16.38
C ILE A 115 -10.23 0.53 -15.95
N LEU A 116 -9.79 1.24 -14.89
CA LEU A 116 -10.56 2.32 -14.32
C LEU A 116 -10.21 3.71 -14.87
N THR A 117 -9.19 3.84 -15.72
CA THR A 117 -8.78 5.14 -16.29
C THR A 117 -8.79 5.11 -17.81
N ALA A 118 -9.17 6.23 -18.41
CA ALA A 118 -9.20 6.43 -19.85
C ALA A 118 -8.45 7.70 -20.29
N SER A 119 -8.63 8.80 -19.54
CA SER A 119 -8.04 10.09 -19.91
C SER A 119 -6.56 10.19 -19.58
N PRO A 120 -5.79 10.96 -20.36
CA PRO A 120 -4.37 11.18 -20.11
C PRO A 120 -4.08 11.71 -18.70
N ASP A 121 -4.93 12.55 -18.14
CA ASP A 121 -4.67 13.24 -16.89
C ASP A 121 -4.78 12.33 -15.65
N VAL A 122 -5.53 11.22 -15.76
CA VAL A 122 -5.77 10.27 -14.66
C VAL A 122 -4.91 9.01 -14.79
N ARG A 123 -4.42 8.70 -16.00
CA ARG A 123 -3.66 7.49 -16.28
C ARG A 123 -2.32 7.43 -15.57
N LEU A 124 -2.05 6.31 -14.90
CA LEU A 124 -0.79 6.05 -14.24
C LEU A 124 0.35 5.83 -15.25
N LEU A 125 1.57 6.10 -14.81
CA LEU A 125 2.79 5.94 -15.61
C LEU A 125 2.98 4.49 -16.10
N THR A 126 2.63 3.51 -15.29
CA THR A 126 2.67 2.08 -15.64
C THR A 126 1.79 1.76 -16.85
N VAL A 127 0.58 2.32 -16.90
CA VAL A 127 -0.34 2.16 -18.04
C VAL A 127 0.16 2.92 -19.26
N ARG A 128 0.61 4.15 -19.06
CA ARG A 128 1.16 4.99 -20.13
C ARG A 128 2.35 4.35 -20.83
N LEU A 129 3.21 3.69 -20.06
CA LEU A 129 4.35 2.99 -20.61
C LEU A 129 3.96 1.88 -21.60
N PHE A 130 2.83 1.23 -21.32
CA PHE A 130 2.28 0.17 -22.18
C PHE A 130 1.64 0.72 -23.47
N GLU A 131 1.25 2.00 -23.47
CA GLU A 131 0.56 2.66 -24.57
C GLU A 131 1.50 3.52 -25.43
N VAL A 132 2.82 3.48 -25.18
CA VAL A 132 3.79 4.25 -25.96
C VAL A 132 3.75 3.78 -27.43
N PRO A 133 3.35 4.66 -28.38
CA PRO A 133 3.31 4.30 -29.79
C PRO A 133 4.73 4.15 -30.33
N SER A 134 4.92 3.17 -31.21
CA SER A 134 6.19 3.03 -31.93
C SER A 134 6.32 4.14 -33.00
N PRO A 135 7.39 4.94 -32.98
CA PRO A 135 7.63 5.92 -34.02
C PRO A 135 7.81 5.23 -35.39
N GLY A 136 6.87 5.51 -36.30
CA GLY A 136 6.99 5.10 -37.72
C GLY A 136 6.47 3.68 -38.05
N ASP A 137 6.16 2.83 -37.09
CA ASP A 137 5.61 1.48 -37.34
C ASP A 137 4.68 1.06 -36.20
N ILE A 138 3.40 0.98 -36.49
CA ILE A 138 2.35 0.62 -35.50
C ILE A 138 2.47 -0.85 -35.04
N ASN A 139 3.16 -1.69 -35.78
CA ASN A 139 3.34 -3.11 -35.44
C ASN A 139 4.63 -3.39 -34.65
N ARG A 140 5.47 -2.37 -34.46
CA ARG A 140 6.73 -2.53 -33.73
C ARG A 140 6.55 -2.12 -32.28
N ILE A 141 6.91 -3.00 -31.35
CA ILE A 141 6.98 -2.66 -29.92
C ILE A 141 8.21 -1.80 -29.66
N PRO A 142 8.08 -0.57 -29.14
CA PRO A 142 9.21 0.33 -28.88
C PRO A 142 9.93 -0.08 -27.58
N TYR A 143 10.69 -1.17 -27.62
CA TYR A 143 11.40 -1.69 -26.44
C TYR A 143 12.37 -0.70 -25.81
N ASP A 144 12.98 0.17 -26.62
CA ASP A 144 13.87 1.25 -26.19
C ASP A 144 13.14 2.28 -25.31
N LEU A 145 11.96 2.72 -25.74
CA LEU A 145 11.12 3.65 -24.96
C LEU A 145 10.54 2.99 -23.70
N ILE A 146 10.13 1.72 -23.80
CA ILE A 146 9.65 0.94 -22.67
C ILE A 146 10.76 0.76 -21.63
N ALA A 147 11.98 0.43 -22.07
CA ALA A 147 13.13 0.29 -21.19
C ALA A 147 13.49 1.62 -20.51
N ALA A 148 13.51 2.73 -21.25
CA ALA A 148 13.75 4.06 -20.70
C ALA A 148 12.67 4.45 -19.66
N GLY A 149 11.39 4.19 -19.97
CA GLY A 149 10.29 4.42 -19.04
C GLY A 149 10.38 3.53 -17.79
N GLY A 150 10.81 2.27 -17.93
CA GLY A 150 11.06 1.38 -16.80
C GLY A 150 12.14 1.93 -15.86
N VAL A 151 13.21 2.52 -16.39
CA VAL A 151 14.22 3.20 -15.57
C VAL A 151 13.61 4.40 -14.83
N LEU A 152 12.77 5.19 -15.50
CA LEU A 152 12.08 6.33 -14.87
C LEU A 152 11.14 5.88 -13.72
N ILE A 153 10.47 4.74 -13.88
CA ILE A 153 9.64 4.15 -12.82
C ILE A 153 10.48 3.74 -11.61
N LEU A 154 11.70 3.27 -11.81
CA LEU A 154 12.59 2.87 -10.71
C LEU A 154 13.21 4.06 -9.96
N LEU A 155 13.37 5.22 -10.61
CA LEU A 155 14.05 6.38 -10.03
C LEU A 155 13.50 6.80 -8.65
N PRO A 156 12.18 6.96 -8.41
CA PRO A 156 11.68 7.34 -7.10
C PRO A 156 11.73 6.19 -6.09
N LEU A 157 11.71 4.94 -6.56
CA LEU A 157 11.67 3.77 -5.69
C LEU A 157 13.01 3.55 -4.97
N VAL A 158 14.13 3.75 -5.69
CA VAL A 158 15.48 3.54 -5.13
C VAL A 158 15.75 4.41 -3.90
N PRO A 159 15.58 5.75 -3.93
CA PRO A 159 15.85 6.57 -2.75
C PRO A 159 14.91 6.28 -1.58
N ILE A 160 13.65 5.90 -1.84
CA ILE A 160 12.71 5.49 -0.80
C ILE A 160 13.19 4.21 -0.12
N LEU A 161 13.58 3.19 -0.91
CA LEU A 161 14.12 1.94 -0.40
C LEU A 161 15.39 2.16 0.43
N LEU A 162 16.34 2.96 -0.09
CA LEU A 162 17.58 3.27 0.62
C LEU A 162 17.34 3.98 1.95
N ARG A 163 16.29 4.78 2.06
CA ARG A 163 15.96 5.51 3.28
C ARG A 163 15.30 4.60 4.34
N ILE A 164 14.52 3.62 3.91
CA ILE A 164 13.72 2.74 4.80
C ILE A 164 14.43 1.41 5.10
N GLN A 165 15.49 1.05 4.34
CA GLN A 165 16.19 -0.24 4.47
C GLN A 165 16.60 -0.60 5.90
N LYS A 166 17.05 0.35 6.72
CA LYS A 166 17.43 0.10 8.12
C LYS A 166 16.22 -0.34 8.96
N GLN A 167 15.09 0.33 8.78
CA GLN A 167 13.84 0.03 9.51
C GLN A 167 13.25 -1.31 9.08
N LEU A 168 13.44 -1.70 7.79
CA LEU A 168 13.05 -3.02 7.29
C LEU A 168 13.85 -4.13 7.97
N VAL A 169 15.17 -3.98 8.06
CA VAL A 169 16.06 -4.98 8.70
C VAL A 169 15.73 -5.11 10.19
N GLU A 170 15.57 -3.99 10.90
CA GLU A 170 15.19 -3.98 12.32
C GLU A 170 13.81 -4.62 12.55
N GLY A 171 12.84 -4.32 11.68
CA GLY A 171 11.48 -4.90 11.76
C GLY A 171 11.45 -6.41 11.50
N ILE A 172 12.24 -6.90 10.54
CA ILE A 172 12.36 -8.33 10.24
C ILE A 172 13.06 -9.06 11.39
N LEU A 173 14.14 -8.49 11.93
CA LEU A 173 14.87 -9.08 13.07
C LEU A 173 14.00 -9.14 14.33
N ALA A 174 13.22 -8.08 14.62
CA ALA A 174 12.29 -8.08 15.75
C ALA A 174 11.18 -9.14 15.62
N GLY A 175 10.80 -9.51 14.39
CA GLY A 175 9.85 -10.60 14.13
C GLY A 175 10.47 -12.00 14.18
N ALA A 176 11.76 -12.13 13.89
CA ALA A 176 12.48 -13.42 13.84
C ALA A 176 13.02 -13.89 15.19
N VAL A 177 13.17 -12.99 16.17
CA VAL A 177 13.75 -13.30 17.52
C VAL A 177 12.64 -13.74 18.51
N LYS A 178 11.45 -14.08 18.08
CA LYS A 178 10.43 -14.73 18.91
C LYS A 178 10.53 -16.26 18.81
N GLU A 179 11.59 -16.83 19.37
CA GLU A 179 11.58 -18.17 19.96
C GLU A 179 11.80 -18.05 21.46
#